data_04f957eae14882bab36f40298a6d04a3
#
_entry.id   04f957eae14882bab36f40298a6d04a3
#
_cell.length_a   1.000
_cell.length_b   1.000
_cell.length_c   1.000
_cell.angle_alpha   90.00
_cell.angle_beta   90.00
_cell.angle_gamma   90.00
#
_symmetry.space_group_name_H-M   'P 1'
#
loop_
_entity.id
_entity.type
_entity.pdbx_description
1 polymer ?
#
loop_
_entity_poly.entity_id
_entity_poly.type
_entity_poly.pdbx_seq_one_letter_code
_entity_poly.pdbx_strand_id
1 'polypeptide(L)'
;MFYGTSKVLQLAGPDAYASSLQQRLLNAFRVLEANRTIMFGDATFLSESKWRVYSSINHEGAEIPDCMASITELMIQTSAFSKRLFEQIESIPEEERLFSPTVAALAHEGTELDRKICNWYDSISLQPDPADPFTQLALAKYHAVRLFHCRNFTYYTCWLPGTIPQLDQMEIDGCVVAIIYLCEKILHSSNIPGAILLFPLRMAGAHYKFEWQRNHVRNLLNQIHKSGFVVAERIQIDLVEFWEFQDDQDSIQLSV
;
A
#
# COMPACT_ATOMS: atom_id res chain seq x y z
N MET A 1 -0.46 0.97 21.08
CA MET A 1 -0.26 2.44 21.10
C MET A 1 -1.09 3.16 20.02
N PHE A 2 -1.07 2.76 18.75
CA PHE A 2 -1.82 3.42 17.66
C PHE A 2 -3.35 3.48 17.86
N TYR A 3 -3.98 2.45 18.43
CA TYR A 3 -5.42 2.42 18.62
C TYR A 3 -5.93 3.58 19.51
N GLY A 4 -5.22 3.89 20.58
CA GLY A 4 -5.58 5.02 21.47
C GLY A 4 -5.47 6.37 20.75
N THR A 5 -4.37 6.59 20.01
CA THR A 5 -4.17 7.82 19.23
C THR A 5 -5.24 7.97 18.15
N SER A 6 -5.52 6.90 17.40
CA SER A 6 -6.57 6.86 16.37
C SER A 6 -7.93 7.27 16.95
N LYS A 7 -8.28 6.73 18.14
CA LYS A 7 -9.55 7.05 18.81
C LYS A 7 -9.63 8.50 19.27
N VAL A 8 -8.56 9.04 19.83
CA VAL A 8 -8.50 10.46 20.24
C VAL A 8 -8.68 11.38 19.03
N LEU A 9 -7.96 11.11 17.91
CA LEU A 9 -8.08 11.91 16.70
C LEU A 9 -9.49 11.83 16.11
N GLN A 10 -10.08 10.64 16.08
CA GLN A 10 -11.44 10.43 15.57
C GLN A 10 -12.48 11.21 16.39
N LEU A 11 -12.34 11.21 17.73
CA LEU A 11 -13.26 11.92 18.63
C LEU A 11 -13.13 13.44 18.53
N ALA A 12 -11.91 13.95 18.35
CA ALA A 12 -11.68 15.37 18.18
C ALA A 12 -12.28 15.92 16.86
N GLY A 13 -12.39 15.09 15.83
CA GLY A 13 -12.90 15.47 14.53
C GLY A 13 -11.89 16.26 13.67
N PRO A 14 -12.14 16.42 12.35
CA PRO A 14 -11.21 17.09 11.46
C PRO A 14 -10.99 18.57 11.80
N ASP A 15 -12.02 19.27 12.25
CA ASP A 15 -11.97 20.72 12.55
C ASP A 15 -11.04 21.07 13.72
N ALA A 16 -10.69 20.11 14.57
CA ALA A 16 -9.75 20.30 15.67
C ALA A 16 -8.29 20.51 15.20
N TYR A 17 -7.99 20.34 13.91
CA TYR A 17 -6.63 20.38 13.36
C TYR A 17 -6.39 21.62 12.47
N ALA A 18 -6.88 22.77 12.92
CA ALA A 18 -6.78 24.02 12.14
C ALA A 18 -5.41 24.70 12.21
N SER A 19 -4.62 24.50 13.29
CA SER A 19 -3.28 25.10 13.40
C SER A 19 -2.23 24.33 12.61
N SER A 20 -1.17 25.04 12.18
CA SER A 20 -0.08 24.44 11.37
C SER A 20 0.62 23.26 12.08
N LEU A 21 0.78 23.31 13.40
CA LEU A 21 1.36 22.20 14.16
C LEU A 21 0.42 20.99 14.21
N GLN A 22 -0.86 21.22 14.44
CA GLN A 22 -1.88 20.16 14.47
C GLN A 22 -2.00 19.47 13.10
N GLN A 23 -1.93 20.24 12.01
CA GLN A 23 -1.92 19.68 10.64
C GLN A 23 -0.71 18.80 10.39
N ARG A 24 0.49 19.23 10.81
CA ARG A 24 1.72 18.41 10.69
C ARG A 24 1.60 17.10 11.46
N LEU A 25 1.06 17.13 12.68
CA LEU A 25 0.83 15.93 13.48
C LEU A 25 -0.20 15.00 12.84
N LEU A 26 -1.29 15.57 12.31
CA LEU A 26 -2.30 14.79 11.60
C LEU A 26 -1.71 14.14 10.34
N ASN A 27 -0.92 14.87 9.54
CA ASN A 27 -0.28 14.35 8.35
C ASN A 27 0.71 13.22 8.67
N ALA A 28 1.53 13.38 9.72
CA ALA A 28 2.41 12.32 10.20
C ALA A 28 1.62 11.07 10.64
N PHE A 29 0.52 11.27 11.39
CA PHE A 29 -0.37 10.19 11.78
C PHE A 29 -1.00 9.51 10.56
N ARG A 30 -1.47 10.25 9.55
CA ARG A 30 -2.04 9.70 8.31
C ARG A 30 -1.07 8.76 7.60
N VAL A 31 0.21 9.14 7.49
CA VAL A 31 1.25 8.29 6.90
C VAL A 31 1.40 6.98 7.66
N LEU A 32 1.47 7.03 8.99
CA LEU A 32 1.62 5.84 9.82
C LEU A 32 0.36 4.95 9.81
N GLU A 33 -0.82 5.56 9.88
CA GLU A 33 -2.10 4.86 9.86
C GLU A 33 -2.35 4.20 8.50
N ALA A 34 -2.04 4.88 7.38
CA ALA A 34 -2.14 4.30 6.04
C ALA A 34 -1.24 3.06 5.89
N ASN A 35 -0.01 3.11 6.39
CA ASN A 35 0.87 1.93 6.40
C ASN A 35 0.29 0.79 7.23
N ARG A 36 -0.25 1.10 8.43
CA ARG A 36 -0.85 0.11 9.30
C ARG A 36 -2.05 -0.56 8.65
N THR A 37 -2.99 0.22 8.14
CA THR A 37 -4.24 -0.31 7.59
C THR A 37 -4.02 -1.17 6.35
N ILE A 38 -3.13 -0.76 5.44
CA ILE A 38 -2.85 -1.51 4.23
C ILE A 38 -2.05 -2.80 4.52
N MET A 39 -1.21 -2.81 5.56
CA MET A 39 -0.46 -4.01 5.95
C MET A 39 -1.31 -5.05 6.69
N PHE A 40 -2.27 -4.62 7.50
CA PHE A 40 -3.00 -5.51 8.40
C PHE A 40 -4.48 -5.68 8.02
N GLY A 41 -4.97 -4.99 6.98
CA GLY A 41 -6.36 -5.08 6.52
C GLY A 41 -7.38 -4.44 7.45
N ASP A 42 -6.93 -3.58 8.37
CA ASP A 42 -7.81 -2.92 9.34
C ASP A 42 -8.59 -1.75 8.72
N ALA A 43 -9.75 -1.46 9.29
CA ALA A 43 -10.47 -0.23 8.96
C ALA A 43 -9.79 1.00 9.57
N THR A 44 -9.94 2.15 8.89
CA THR A 44 -9.54 3.45 9.43
C THR A 44 -10.65 4.48 9.25
N PHE A 45 -10.82 5.33 10.25
CA PHE A 45 -11.74 6.46 10.18
C PHE A 45 -11.33 7.51 9.12
N LEU A 46 -10.06 7.51 8.72
CA LEU A 46 -9.55 8.41 7.67
C LEU A 46 -10.17 8.15 6.29
N SER A 47 -10.78 7.00 6.07
CA SER A 47 -11.52 6.69 4.85
C SER A 47 -12.92 7.35 4.79
N GLU A 48 -13.43 7.90 5.89
CA GLU A 48 -14.71 8.59 5.94
C GLU A 48 -14.66 9.92 5.15
N SER A 49 -15.78 10.29 4.49
CA SER A 49 -15.86 11.46 3.61
C SER A 49 -15.41 12.77 4.26
N LYS A 50 -15.75 13.01 5.52
CA LYS A 50 -15.37 14.22 6.26
C LYS A 50 -13.85 14.42 6.38
N TRP A 51 -13.08 13.33 6.45
CA TRP A 51 -11.62 13.37 6.54
C TRP A 51 -10.96 13.55 5.17
N ARG A 52 -11.60 13.08 4.09
CA ARG A 52 -11.16 13.29 2.70
C ARG A 52 -11.31 14.76 2.27
N VAL A 53 -12.47 15.37 2.56
CA VAL A 53 -12.73 16.80 2.26
C VAL A 53 -11.70 17.69 2.96
N TYR A 54 -11.42 17.41 4.23
CA TYR A 54 -10.42 18.15 4.99
C TYR A 54 -9.02 18.07 4.35
N SER A 55 -8.63 16.89 3.86
CA SER A 55 -7.36 16.69 3.15
C SER A 55 -7.27 17.51 1.85
N SER A 56 -8.37 17.62 1.10
CA SER A 56 -8.44 18.35 -0.15
C SER A 56 -8.37 19.87 0.03
N ILE A 57 -9.06 20.41 1.05
CA ILE A 57 -9.14 21.86 1.32
C ILE A 57 -7.76 22.43 1.70
N ASN A 58 -6.95 21.67 2.44
CA ASN A 58 -5.64 22.14 2.90
C ASN A 58 -4.57 22.17 1.79
N HIS A 59 -4.87 21.66 0.59
CA HIS A 59 -3.99 21.68 -0.57
C HIS A 59 -4.41 22.75 -1.62
N GLU A 60 -5.52 23.45 -1.41
CA GLU A 60 -5.91 24.58 -2.27
C GLU A 60 -4.93 25.74 -2.09
N GLY A 61 -4.07 25.95 -3.09
CA GLY A 61 -3.07 27.02 -3.11
C GLY A 61 -1.61 26.56 -3.08
N ALA A 62 -1.33 25.26 -2.93
CA ALA A 62 0.01 24.74 -3.16
C ALA A 62 0.28 24.63 -4.67
N GLU A 63 1.28 25.35 -5.19
CA GLU A 63 1.69 25.27 -6.60
C GLU A 63 2.17 23.87 -7.00
N ILE A 64 2.58 23.04 -6.03
CA ILE A 64 3.05 21.66 -6.21
C ILE A 64 2.28 20.75 -5.24
N PRO A 65 1.56 19.73 -5.74
CA PRO A 65 0.91 18.75 -4.86
C PRO A 65 1.94 18.06 -3.96
N ASP A 66 1.68 17.99 -2.66
CA ASP A 66 2.48 17.17 -1.75
C ASP A 66 2.34 15.68 -2.15
N CYS A 67 3.40 15.14 -2.78
CA CYS A 67 3.41 13.77 -3.30
C CYS A 67 3.20 12.74 -2.18
N MET A 68 3.67 13.03 -0.96
CA MET A 68 3.46 12.14 0.19
C MET A 68 2.02 12.19 0.70
N ALA A 69 1.40 13.36 0.75
CA ALA A 69 0.00 13.47 1.16
C ALA A 69 -0.93 12.78 0.15
N SER A 70 -0.70 12.98 -1.14
CA SER A 70 -1.53 12.42 -2.20
C SER A 70 -1.39 10.89 -2.32
N ILE A 71 -0.17 10.33 -2.24
CA ILE A 71 -0.02 8.87 -2.23
C ILE A 71 -0.58 8.24 -0.94
N THR A 72 -0.46 8.93 0.19
CA THR A 72 -1.04 8.47 1.45
C THR A 72 -2.57 8.38 1.37
N GLU A 73 -3.22 9.33 0.71
CA GLU A 73 -4.67 9.28 0.44
C GLU A 73 -5.03 8.08 -0.44
N LEU A 74 -4.27 7.81 -1.50
CA LEU A 74 -4.48 6.63 -2.35
C LEU A 74 -4.29 5.32 -1.57
N MET A 75 -3.31 5.24 -0.66
CA MET A 75 -3.12 4.09 0.23
C MET A 75 -4.35 3.86 1.12
N ILE A 76 -4.90 4.92 1.71
CA ILE A 76 -6.10 4.84 2.55
C ILE A 76 -7.30 4.34 1.73
N GLN A 77 -7.51 4.90 0.53
CA GLN A 77 -8.59 4.48 -0.36
C GLN A 77 -8.43 3.03 -0.80
N THR A 78 -7.21 2.61 -1.16
CA THR A 78 -6.92 1.24 -1.58
C THR A 78 -7.12 0.23 -0.44
N SER A 79 -6.69 0.57 0.77
CA SER A 79 -6.90 -0.27 1.96
C SER A 79 -8.40 -0.43 2.28
N ALA A 80 -9.16 0.67 2.26
CA ALA A 80 -10.60 0.64 2.50
C ALA A 80 -11.36 -0.13 1.40
N PHE A 81 -10.95 0.02 0.15
CA PHE A 81 -11.47 -0.74 -0.98
C PHE A 81 -11.19 -2.23 -0.83
N SER A 82 -9.93 -2.61 -0.54
CA SER A 82 -9.52 -4.00 -0.34
C SER A 82 -10.38 -4.69 0.73
N LYS A 83 -10.52 -4.07 1.91
CA LYS A 83 -11.34 -4.62 2.98
C LYS A 83 -12.79 -4.86 2.53
N ARG A 84 -13.41 -3.85 1.91
CA ARG A 84 -14.79 -3.96 1.43
C ARG A 84 -14.95 -5.00 0.33
N LEU A 85 -13.97 -5.11 -0.58
CA LEU A 85 -13.94 -6.11 -1.63
C LEU A 85 -14.03 -7.53 -1.04
N PHE A 86 -13.16 -7.86 -0.09
CA PHE A 86 -13.18 -9.17 0.56
C PHE A 86 -14.50 -9.41 1.31
N GLU A 87 -14.94 -8.46 2.14
CA GLU A 87 -16.19 -8.59 2.91
C GLU A 87 -17.42 -8.82 2.01
N GLN A 88 -17.51 -8.10 0.89
CA GLN A 88 -18.65 -8.21 -0.01
C GLN A 88 -18.62 -9.49 -0.86
N ILE A 89 -17.45 -9.89 -1.39
CA ILE A 89 -17.35 -11.13 -2.17
C ILE A 89 -17.58 -12.34 -1.28
N GLU A 90 -17.04 -12.38 -0.06
CA GLU A 90 -17.25 -13.48 0.88
C GLU A 90 -18.71 -13.60 1.34
N SER A 91 -19.50 -12.54 1.26
CA SER A 91 -20.94 -12.57 1.58
C SER A 91 -21.80 -13.17 0.47
N ILE A 92 -21.22 -13.41 -0.74
CA ILE A 92 -21.94 -13.95 -1.91
C ILE A 92 -21.57 -15.42 -2.08
N PRO A 93 -22.55 -16.36 -2.24
CA PRO A 93 -22.26 -17.74 -2.58
C PRO A 93 -21.37 -17.86 -3.83
N GLU A 94 -20.43 -18.79 -3.83
CA GLU A 94 -19.40 -18.89 -4.88
C GLU A 94 -20.00 -19.02 -6.28
N GLU A 95 -21.06 -19.82 -6.43
CA GLU A 95 -21.80 -20.05 -7.68
C GLU A 95 -22.49 -18.81 -8.24
N GLU A 96 -22.78 -17.81 -7.40
CA GLU A 96 -23.48 -16.58 -7.80
C GLU A 96 -22.52 -15.44 -8.11
N ARG A 97 -21.25 -15.54 -7.69
CA ARG A 97 -20.26 -14.43 -7.76
C ARG A 97 -20.06 -13.90 -9.18
N LEU A 98 -19.94 -14.79 -10.17
CA LEU A 98 -19.64 -14.42 -11.56
C LEU A 98 -20.72 -13.50 -12.18
N PHE A 99 -21.98 -13.66 -11.80
CA PHE A 99 -23.10 -12.88 -12.34
C PHE A 99 -23.61 -11.82 -11.35
N SER A 100 -22.96 -11.65 -10.22
CA SER A 100 -23.37 -10.71 -9.19
C SER A 100 -23.15 -9.26 -9.63
N PRO A 101 -24.19 -8.40 -9.58
CA PRO A 101 -24.03 -6.96 -9.82
C PRO A 101 -23.07 -6.30 -8.83
N THR A 102 -22.95 -6.82 -7.60
CA THR A 102 -22.00 -6.34 -6.60
C THR A 102 -20.56 -6.61 -7.05
N VAL A 103 -20.28 -7.81 -7.57
CA VAL A 103 -18.94 -8.16 -8.09
C VAL A 103 -18.60 -7.29 -9.30
N ALA A 104 -19.54 -7.05 -10.21
CA ALA A 104 -19.36 -6.15 -11.35
C ALA A 104 -19.09 -4.69 -10.90
N ALA A 105 -19.79 -4.20 -9.88
CA ALA A 105 -19.58 -2.87 -9.33
C ALA A 105 -18.19 -2.75 -8.66
N LEU A 106 -17.73 -3.78 -7.94
CA LEU A 106 -16.39 -3.84 -7.35
C LEU A 106 -15.29 -3.85 -8.41
N ALA A 107 -15.48 -4.59 -9.52
CA ALA A 107 -14.55 -4.59 -10.64
C ALA A 107 -14.42 -3.18 -11.25
N HIS A 108 -15.53 -2.49 -11.48
CA HIS A 108 -15.54 -1.13 -12.00
C HIS A 108 -14.87 -0.14 -11.03
N GLU A 109 -15.22 -0.18 -9.74
CA GLU A 109 -14.61 0.69 -8.73
C GLU A 109 -13.10 0.46 -8.62
N GLY A 110 -12.67 -0.80 -8.65
CA GLY A 110 -11.26 -1.15 -8.62
C GLY A 110 -10.49 -0.63 -9.83
N THR A 111 -11.07 -0.72 -11.03
CA THR A 111 -10.48 -0.16 -12.26
C THR A 111 -10.38 1.38 -12.19
N GLU A 112 -11.39 2.06 -11.65
CA GLU A 112 -11.32 3.50 -11.43
C GLU A 112 -10.26 3.90 -10.40
N LEU A 113 -10.07 3.09 -9.37
CA LEU A 113 -9.01 3.33 -8.39
C LEU A 113 -7.62 3.09 -8.99
N ASP A 114 -7.43 2.03 -9.79
CA ASP A 114 -6.18 1.79 -10.51
C ASP A 114 -5.83 2.96 -11.44
N ARG A 115 -6.81 3.47 -12.18
CA ARG A 115 -6.64 4.65 -13.03
C ARG A 115 -6.17 5.88 -12.23
N LYS A 116 -6.71 6.11 -11.03
CA LYS A 116 -6.24 7.19 -10.15
C LYS A 116 -4.81 6.98 -9.69
N ILE A 117 -4.43 5.75 -9.36
CA ILE A 117 -3.08 5.38 -8.96
C ILE A 117 -2.10 5.64 -10.12
N CYS A 118 -2.43 5.21 -11.34
CA CYS A 118 -1.60 5.45 -12.53
C CYS A 118 -1.47 6.95 -12.86
N ASN A 119 -2.58 7.70 -12.86
CA ASN A 119 -2.58 9.14 -13.11
C ASN A 119 -1.74 9.91 -12.08
N TRP A 120 -1.70 9.45 -10.83
CA TRP A 120 -0.83 10.04 -9.81
C TRP A 120 0.64 9.91 -10.22
N TYR A 121 1.07 8.76 -10.67
CA TYR A 121 2.44 8.53 -11.12
C TYR A 121 2.81 9.41 -12.32
N ASP A 122 1.93 9.52 -13.29
CA ASP A 122 2.14 10.37 -14.46
C ASP A 122 2.32 11.84 -14.06
N SER A 123 1.56 12.31 -13.08
CA SER A 123 1.66 13.68 -12.58
C SER A 123 2.97 13.96 -11.81
N ILE A 124 3.52 12.97 -11.12
CA ILE A 124 4.76 13.10 -10.33
C ILE A 124 6.00 12.86 -11.17
N SER A 125 5.95 11.98 -12.16
CA SER A 125 7.09 11.71 -13.06
C SER A 125 7.52 12.92 -13.89
N LEU A 126 6.65 13.92 -14.02
CA LEU A 126 6.96 15.21 -14.65
C LEU A 126 7.65 16.22 -13.72
N GLN A 127 7.81 15.89 -12.43
CA GLN A 127 8.42 16.79 -11.45
C GLN A 127 9.96 16.62 -11.38
N PRO A 128 10.70 17.71 -11.15
CA PRO A 128 12.14 17.75 -11.49
C PRO A 128 13.12 17.15 -10.47
N ASP A 129 12.72 16.66 -9.30
CA ASP A 129 13.72 16.16 -8.34
C ASP A 129 13.47 14.74 -7.80
N PRO A 130 13.98 13.70 -8.51
CA PRO A 130 14.01 12.34 -8.00
C PRO A 130 15.04 12.13 -6.86
N ALA A 131 15.79 13.17 -6.46
CA ALA A 131 16.80 13.08 -5.38
C ALA A 131 16.17 13.30 -4.00
N ASP A 132 15.02 13.97 -3.89
CA ASP A 132 14.33 14.17 -2.62
C ASP A 132 13.87 12.84 -2.00
N PRO A 133 14.27 12.53 -0.75
CA PRO A 133 13.92 11.28 -0.08
C PRO A 133 12.42 11.06 0.12
N PHE A 134 11.63 12.14 0.26
CA PHE A 134 10.17 12.02 0.39
C PHE A 134 9.51 11.67 -0.94
N THR A 135 10.00 12.22 -2.04
CA THR A 135 9.58 11.81 -3.39
C THR A 135 9.94 10.36 -3.66
N GLN A 136 11.16 9.93 -3.29
CA GLN A 136 11.56 8.53 -3.41
C GLN A 136 10.68 7.59 -2.60
N LEU A 137 10.32 7.99 -1.36
CA LEU A 137 9.39 7.23 -0.53
C LEU A 137 7.99 7.16 -1.15
N ALA A 138 7.50 8.26 -1.70
CA ALA A 138 6.20 8.30 -2.38
C ALA A 138 6.17 7.37 -3.60
N LEU A 139 7.26 7.32 -4.39
CA LEU A 139 7.42 6.41 -5.51
C LEU A 139 7.51 4.94 -5.06
N ALA A 140 8.25 4.63 -4.00
CA ALA A 140 8.30 3.27 -3.44
C ALA A 140 6.90 2.80 -2.99
N LYS A 141 6.12 3.69 -2.36
CA LYS A 141 4.73 3.42 -1.97
C LYS A 141 3.82 3.24 -3.17
N TYR A 142 3.98 4.03 -4.23
CA TYR A 142 3.22 3.88 -5.46
C TYR A 142 3.37 2.47 -6.05
N HIS A 143 4.61 2.01 -6.25
CA HIS A 143 4.86 0.67 -6.78
C HIS A 143 4.28 -0.42 -5.88
N ALA A 144 4.38 -0.25 -4.55
CA ALA A 144 3.78 -1.19 -3.60
C ALA A 144 2.25 -1.19 -3.64
N VAL A 145 1.62 -0.02 -3.78
CA VAL A 145 0.16 0.11 -3.90
C VAL A 145 -0.34 -0.54 -5.19
N ARG A 146 0.37 -0.38 -6.31
CA ARG A 146 0.03 -1.05 -7.57
C ARG A 146 0.05 -2.57 -7.42
N LEU A 147 1.13 -3.12 -6.87
CA LEU A 147 1.23 -4.56 -6.59
C LEU A 147 0.10 -5.05 -5.68
N PHE A 148 -0.14 -4.33 -4.59
CA PHE A 148 -1.19 -4.68 -3.62
C PHE A 148 -2.58 -4.62 -4.24
N HIS A 149 -2.88 -3.54 -4.97
CA HIS A 149 -4.21 -3.32 -5.56
C HIS A 149 -4.55 -4.40 -6.60
N CYS A 150 -3.66 -4.68 -7.54
CA CYS A 150 -3.88 -5.71 -8.56
C CYS A 150 -3.97 -7.12 -7.95
N ARG A 151 -3.19 -7.39 -6.88
CA ARG A 151 -3.24 -8.68 -6.18
C ARG A 151 -4.59 -8.98 -5.53
N ASN A 152 -5.33 -7.97 -5.06
CA ASN A 152 -6.66 -8.17 -4.51
C ASN A 152 -7.60 -8.89 -5.47
N PHE A 153 -7.45 -8.65 -6.78
CA PHE A 153 -8.29 -9.27 -7.81
C PHE A 153 -7.82 -10.68 -8.19
N THR A 154 -6.54 -10.99 -8.06
CA THR A 154 -6.02 -12.32 -8.39
C THR A 154 -6.42 -13.40 -7.37
N TYR A 155 -6.94 -13.00 -6.21
CA TYR A 155 -7.39 -13.93 -5.18
C TYR A 155 -8.68 -14.67 -5.55
N TYR A 156 -9.55 -14.03 -6.33
CA TYR A 156 -10.82 -14.61 -6.77
C TYR A 156 -10.82 -14.85 -8.28
N THR A 157 -11.55 -15.89 -8.71
CA THR A 157 -11.75 -16.25 -10.13
C THR A 157 -13.09 -15.79 -10.69
N CYS A 158 -13.85 -14.99 -9.95
CA CYS A 158 -15.21 -14.57 -10.28
C CYS A 158 -15.31 -13.35 -11.21
N TRP A 159 -14.21 -12.91 -11.79
CA TRP A 159 -14.19 -11.72 -12.63
C TRP A 159 -14.42 -12.04 -14.10
N LEU A 160 -15.16 -11.17 -14.78
CA LEU A 160 -15.24 -11.24 -16.25
C LEU A 160 -13.88 -10.82 -16.87
N PRO A 161 -13.43 -11.47 -17.94
CA PRO A 161 -12.17 -11.14 -18.59
C PRO A 161 -12.07 -9.66 -18.98
N GLY A 162 -10.95 -9.01 -18.65
CA GLY A 162 -10.69 -7.61 -19.01
C GLY A 162 -11.45 -6.56 -18.17
N THR A 163 -12.15 -6.97 -17.10
CA THR A 163 -12.93 -6.04 -16.25
C THR A 163 -12.19 -5.57 -15.00
N ILE A 164 -11.02 -6.15 -14.70
CA ILE A 164 -10.25 -5.87 -13.49
C ILE A 164 -8.83 -5.39 -13.83
N PRO A 165 -8.20 -4.59 -12.97
CA PRO A 165 -6.80 -4.21 -13.12
C PRO A 165 -5.90 -5.45 -12.98
N GLN A 166 -4.95 -5.56 -13.90
CA GLN A 166 -3.95 -6.64 -13.91
C GLN A 166 -2.59 -6.06 -14.23
N LEU A 167 -1.55 -6.68 -13.70
CA LEU A 167 -0.17 -6.41 -14.04
C LEU A 167 0.41 -7.66 -14.74
N ASP A 168 1.12 -7.44 -15.83
CA ASP A 168 1.93 -8.50 -16.41
C ASP A 168 3.21 -8.74 -15.58
N GLN A 169 3.93 -9.83 -15.89
CA GLN A 169 5.12 -10.20 -15.13
C GLN A 169 6.22 -9.14 -15.23
N MET A 170 6.36 -8.46 -16.36
CA MET A 170 7.37 -7.42 -16.56
C MET A 170 7.04 -6.16 -15.72
N GLU A 171 5.77 -5.80 -15.63
CA GLU A 171 5.31 -4.71 -14.76
C GLU A 171 5.51 -5.05 -13.28
N ILE A 172 5.20 -6.29 -12.87
CA ILE A 172 5.45 -6.77 -11.50
C ILE A 172 6.94 -6.68 -11.18
N ASP A 173 7.81 -7.23 -12.02
CA ASP A 173 9.25 -7.22 -11.83
C ASP A 173 9.79 -5.79 -11.80
N GLY A 174 9.29 -4.90 -12.65
CA GLY A 174 9.62 -3.48 -12.66
C GLY A 174 9.25 -2.79 -11.34
N CYS A 175 8.06 -3.04 -10.81
CA CYS A 175 7.64 -2.52 -9.51
C CYS A 175 8.54 -3.03 -8.37
N VAL A 176 8.84 -4.33 -8.34
CA VAL A 176 9.69 -4.94 -7.31
C VAL A 176 11.10 -4.36 -7.33
N VAL A 177 11.73 -4.25 -8.50
CA VAL A 177 13.06 -3.64 -8.65
C VAL A 177 13.07 -2.18 -8.19
N ALA A 178 12.07 -1.39 -8.59
CA ALA A 178 11.94 0.00 -8.19
C ALA A 178 11.79 0.14 -6.66
N ILE A 179 10.95 -0.68 -6.02
CA ILE A 179 10.78 -0.67 -4.57
C ILE A 179 12.10 -0.91 -3.85
N ILE A 180 12.82 -1.96 -4.22
CA ILE A 180 14.07 -2.33 -3.55
C ILE A 180 15.11 -1.22 -3.71
N TYR A 181 15.32 -0.75 -4.95
CA TYR A 181 16.25 0.35 -5.23
C TYR A 181 15.95 1.60 -4.39
N LEU A 182 14.69 2.03 -4.35
CA LEU A 182 14.27 3.22 -3.62
C LEU A 182 14.39 3.02 -2.11
N CYS A 183 14.00 1.86 -1.57
CA CYS A 183 14.11 1.56 -0.14
C CYS A 183 15.57 1.53 0.31
N GLU A 184 16.47 0.91 -0.45
CA GLU A 184 17.91 0.92 -0.16
C GLU A 184 18.47 2.33 -0.15
N LYS A 185 18.17 3.11 -1.18
CA LYS A 185 18.62 4.49 -1.28
C LYS A 185 18.16 5.32 -0.09
N ILE A 186 16.88 5.21 0.32
CA ILE A 186 16.34 5.92 1.48
C ILE A 186 17.05 5.48 2.77
N LEU A 187 17.24 4.18 2.99
CA LEU A 187 17.89 3.66 4.19
C LEU A 187 19.35 4.13 4.32
N HIS A 188 20.06 4.31 3.20
CA HIS A 188 21.48 4.69 3.22
C HIS A 188 21.71 6.21 3.20
N SER A 189 20.80 6.98 2.61
CA SER A 189 21.05 8.41 2.32
C SER A 189 20.11 9.38 3.04
N SER A 190 19.19 8.89 3.88
CA SER A 190 18.23 9.76 4.56
C SER A 190 18.04 9.41 6.03
N ASN A 191 17.39 10.33 6.78
CA ASN A 191 16.96 10.12 8.16
C ASN A 191 15.49 9.68 8.25
N ILE A 192 14.91 9.21 7.15
CA ILE A 192 13.52 8.72 7.13
C ILE A 192 13.45 7.45 7.97
N PRO A 193 12.51 7.34 8.93
CA PRO A 193 12.35 6.14 9.75
C PRO A 193 12.06 4.89 8.90
N GLY A 194 12.88 3.85 9.04
CA GLY A 194 12.72 2.60 8.27
C GLY A 194 11.34 1.93 8.41
N ALA A 195 10.62 2.21 9.50
CA ALA A 195 9.27 1.68 9.73
C ALA A 195 8.27 2.00 8.60
N ILE A 196 8.43 3.13 7.92
CA ILE A 196 7.52 3.52 6.82
C ILE A 196 7.87 2.87 5.47
N LEU A 197 8.99 2.12 5.42
CA LEU A 197 9.39 1.30 4.28
C LEU A 197 8.88 -0.15 4.38
N LEU A 198 8.31 -0.54 5.52
CA LEU A 198 7.90 -1.93 5.76
C LEU A 198 6.82 -2.41 4.81
N PHE A 199 5.85 -1.55 4.45
CA PHE A 199 4.82 -1.91 3.47
C PHE A 199 5.43 -2.15 2.08
N PRO A 200 6.20 -1.23 1.48
CA PRO A 200 6.88 -1.49 0.21
C PRO A 200 7.76 -2.75 0.23
N LEU A 201 8.57 -2.95 1.27
CA LEU A 201 9.43 -4.13 1.38
C LEU A 201 8.65 -5.44 1.51
N ARG A 202 7.53 -5.44 2.25
CA ARG A 202 6.64 -6.60 2.33
C ARG A 202 6.07 -6.96 0.96
N MET A 203 5.65 -5.94 0.19
CA MET A 203 5.10 -6.16 -1.15
C MET A 203 6.16 -6.71 -2.11
N ALA A 204 7.35 -6.12 -2.15
CA ALA A 204 8.44 -6.63 -2.97
C ALA A 204 8.85 -8.06 -2.57
N GLY A 205 8.99 -8.31 -1.26
CA GLY A 205 9.35 -9.62 -0.71
C GLY A 205 8.36 -10.73 -1.11
N ALA A 206 7.06 -10.42 -1.13
CA ALA A 206 6.03 -11.38 -1.51
C ALA A 206 6.08 -11.81 -3.00
N HIS A 207 6.80 -11.09 -3.85
CA HIS A 207 6.99 -11.42 -5.27
C HIS A 207 8.35 -12.08 -5.58
N TYR A 208 9.23 -12.22 -4.60
CA TYR A 208 10.54 -12.83 -4.81
C TYR A 208 10.51 -14.36 -4.78
N LYS A 209 11.08 -14.96 -5.85
CA LYS A 209 11.14 -16.41 -6.04
C LYS A 209 12.51 -17.00 -5.69
N PHE A 210 13.59 -16.26 -5.95
CA PHE A 210 14.95 -16.78 -5.76
C PHE A 210 15.49 -16.45 -4.36
N GLU A 211 16.21 -17.38 -3.78
CA GLU A 211 16.77 -17.27 -2.42
C GLU A 211 17.66 -16.02 -2.25
N TRP A 212 18.45 -15.64 -3.25
CA TRP A 212 19.27 -14.43 -3.17
C TRP A 212 18.43 -13.15 -3.06
N GLN A 213 17.26 -13.11 -3.72
CA GLN A 213 16.30 -11.99 -3.63
C GLN A 213 15.65 -11.95 -2.25
N ARG A 214 15.21 -13.13 -1.75
CA ARG A 214 14.63 -13.28 -0.41
C ARG A 214 15.61 -12.84 0.67
N ASN A 215 16.88 -13.25 0.55
CA ASN A 215 17.96 -12.82 1.45
C ASN A 215 18.21 -11.33 1.40
N HIS A 216 18.07 -10.70 0.24
CA HIS A 216 18.22 -9.26 0.10
C HIS A 216 17.15 -8.52 0.93
N VAL A 217 15.88 -8.86 0.78
CA VAL A 217 14.79 -8.27 1.59
C VAL A 217 14.97 -8.54 3.08
N ARG A 218 15.37 -9.77 3.46
CA ARG A 218 15.71 -10.09 4.87
C ARG A 218 16.76 -9.14 5.43
N ASN A 219 17.80 -8.84 4.65
CA ASN A 219 18.87 -7.93 5.09
C ASN A 219 18.35 -6.51 5.32
N LEU A 220 17.49 -5.99 4.44
CA LEU A 220 16.86 -4.66 4.60
C LEU A 220 15.95 -4.63 5.84
N LEU A 221 15.12 -5.64 6.02
CA LEU A 221 14.26 -5.76 7.21
C LEU A 221 15.08 -5.87 8.50
N ASN A 222 16.21 -6.60 8.49
CA ASN A 222 17.13 -6.69 9.62
C ASN A 222 17.79 -5.34 9.95
N GLN A 223 18.11 -4.51 8.96
CA GLN A 223 18.60 -3.16 9.20
C GLN A 223 17.55 -2.29 9.91
N ILE A 224 16.29 -2.38 9.45
CA ILE A 224 15.16 -1.67 10.07
C ILE A 224 14.92 -2.19 11.50
N HIS A 225 14.98 -3.51 11.71
CA HIS A 225 14.85 -4.10 13.05
C HIS A 225 15.94 -3.61 14.00
N LYS A 226 17.20 -3.60 13.56
CA LYS A 226 18.35 -3.12 14.35
C LYS A 226 18.27 -1.64 14.69
N SER A 227 17.54 -0.84 13.91
CA SER A 227 17.27 0.57 14.23
C SER A 227 16.10 0.76 15.24
N GLY A 228 15.58 -0.33 15.82
CA GLY A 228 14.61 -0.33 16.90
C GLY A 228 13.14 -0.61 16.48
N PHE A 229 12.88 -0.93 15.23
CA PHE A 229 11.52 -1.21 14.75
C PHE A 229 11.20 -2.71 14.75
N VAL A 230 10.74 -3.22 15.90
CA VAL A 230 10.43 -4.65 16.14
C VAL A 230 9.43 -5.22 15.12
N VAL A 231 8.53 -4.41 14.57
CA VAL A 231 7.55 -4.85 13.55
C VAL A 231 8.24 -5.41 12.29
N ALA A 232 9.49 -5.02 12.00
CA ALA A 232 10.25 -5.56 10.87
C ALA A 232 10.52 -7.07 11.02
N GLU A 233 10.76 -7.55 12.24
CA GLU A 233 10.92 -8.98 12.53
C GLU A 233 9.62 -9.75 12.25
N ARG A 234 8.47 -9.22 12.64
CA ARG A 234 7.18 -9.86 12.34
C ARG A 234 6.94 -9.99 10.84
N ILE A 235 7.23 -8.93 10.07
CA ILE A 235 7.11 -8.98 8.60
C ILE A 235 8.06 -9.99 7.99
N GLN A 236 9.26 -10.12 8.54
CA GLN A 236 10.22 -11.13 8.08
C GLN A 236 9.69 -12.54 8.32
N ILE A 237 9.09 -12.83 9.48
CA ILE A 237 8.46 -14.12 9.78
C ILE A 237 7.32 -14.39 8.80
N ASP A 238 6.40 -13.43 8.62
CA ASP A 238 5.28 -13.55 7.68
C ASP A 238 5.75 -13.85 6.25
N LEU A 239 6.86 -13.24 5.80
CA LEU A 239 7.43 -13.50 4.47
C LEU A 239 8.05 -14.89 4.36
N VAL A 240 8.74 -15.37 5.41
CA VAL A 240 9.31 -16.73 5.42
C VAL A 240 8.21 -17.78 5.33
N GLU A 241 7.18 -17.68 6.17
CA GLU A 241 6.01 -18.56 6.13
C GLU A 241 5.33 -18.56 4.74
N PHE A 242 5.24 -17.37 4.11
CA PHE A 242 4.67 -17.22 2.78
C PHE A 242 5.55 -17.89 1.69
N TRP A 243 6.88 -17.75 1.75
CA TRP A 243 7.78 -18.37 0.79
C TRP A 243 7.80 -19.91 0.92
N GLU A 244 7.76 -20.44 2.14
CA GLU A 244 7.64 -21.89 2.39
C GLU A 244 6.36 -22.44 1.76
N PHE A 245 5.23 -21.76 1.96
CA PHE A 245 3.97 -22.12 1.33
C PHE A 245 4.04 -22.09 -0.21
N GLN A 246 4.69 -21.09 -0.80
CA GLN A 246 4.86 -21.00 -2.27
C GLN A 246 5.72 -22.17 -2.79
N ASP A 247 6.86 -22.44 -2.15
CA ASP A 247 7.79 -23.48 -2.56
C ASP A 247 7.13 -24.87 -2.49
N ASP A 248 6.27 -25.11 -1.51
CA ASP A 248 5.48 -26.34 -1.40
C ASP A 248 4.47 -26.48 -2.56
N GLN A 249 3.77 -25.40 -2.92
CA GLN A 249 2.82 -25.42 -4.04
C GLN A 249 3.51 -25.67 -5.39
N ASP A 250 4.64 -25.01 -5.64
CA ASP A 250 5.42 -25.21 -6.86
C ASP A 250 5.96 -26.66 -6.96
N SER A 251 6.33 -27.26 -5.85
CA SER A 251 6.80 -28.65 -5.77
C SER A 251 5.70 -29.66 -6.12
N ILE A 252 4.47 -29.40 -5.69
CA ILE A 252 3.29 -30.24 -6.00
C ILE A 252 2.96 -30.16 -7.50
N GLN A 253 3.00 -28.96 -8.10
CA GLN A 253 2.69 -28.78 -9.51
C GLN A 253 3.71 -29.44 -10.46
N LEU A 254 4.98 -29.55 -10.05
CA LEU A 254 6.02 -30.20 -10.82
C LEU A 254 5.99 -31.74 -10.73
N SER A 255 5.20 -32.29 -9.80
CA SER A 255 5.09 -33.74 -9.56
C SER A 255 3.87 -34.38 -10.25
N VAL A 256 3.05 -33.60 -10.95
CA VAL A 256 1.87 -34.01 -11.74
C VAL A 256 2.16 -33.88 -13.22
#